data_abe61a109d1e29ed0927d6e394ee2b1c
#
_entry.id   abe61a109d1e29ed0927d6e394ee2b1c
#
_cell.length_a   1.000
_cell.length_b   1.000
_cell.length_c   1.000
_cell.angle_alpha   90.00
_cell.angle_beta   90.00
_cell.angle_gamma   90.00
#
_symmetry.space_group_name_H-M   'P 1'
#
loop_
_entity.id
_entity.type
_entity.pdbx_description
1 polymer ?
#
loop_
_entity_poly.entity_id
_entity_poly.type
_entity_poly.pdbx_seq_one_letter_code
_entity_poly.pdbx_strand_id
1 'polypeptide(L)'
;MANPAELLYRQLKAWDLAGSQQNAEQRRALNKDLTMAIRRHEAALSNLRAVGELLDEAEKLELMPSDVIELYRGYLPAWGRMVLSYPDGWRNIYYFDSPSMQMLSTLGHQLDPLVRKLPTDAADAFEKALDEVLTALKDDSSIELNVKKYMLGLIIHMKLVIEEYRLNMRGDYDLFRAATLLKTSIDTAYEATDEDHKGMWARLKELFTWKDVTKAALELSPTIAAMITESGG
;
A
#
# COMPACT_ATOMS: atom_id res chain seq x y z
N MET A 1 3.78 -0.57 -11.24
CA MET A 1 3.24 0.68 -10.63
C MET A 1 4.21 1.23 -9.59
N ALA A 2 3.92 2.42 -9.04
CA ALA A 2 4.82 3.12 -8.14
C ALA A 2 4.88 2.48 -6.75
N ASN A 3 6.05 2.49 -6.11
CA ASN A 3 6.23 2.11 -4.72
C ASN A 3 5.87 3.28 -3.76
N PRO A 4 5.74 3.04 -2.44
CA PRO A 4 5.31 4.07 -1.49
C PRO A 4 6.18 5.35 -1.48
N ALA A 5 7.50 5.23 -1.65
CA ALA A 5 8.38 6.40 -1.69
C ALA A 5 8.16 7.24 -2.95
N GLU A 6 7.96 6.60 -4.09
CA GLU A 6 7.65 7.29 -5.35
C GLU A 6 6.29 7.98 -5.28
N LEU A 7 5.27 7.33 -4.70
CA LEU A 7 3.94 7.92 -4.51
C LEU A 7 4.00 9.13 -3.58
N LEU A 8 4.70 9.00 -2.46
CA LEU A 8 4.91 10.11 -1.52
C LEU A 8 5.65 11.27 -2.21
N TYR A 9 6.72 10.98 -2.96
CA TYR A 9 7.46 11.99 -3.72
C TYR A 9 6.56 12.74 -4.70
N ARG A 10 5.75 12.02 -5.50
CA ARG A 10 4.81 12.63 -6.46
C ARG A 10 3.79 13.51 -5.76
N GLN A 11 3.27 13.06 -4.63
CA GLN A 11 2.29 13.83 -3.86
C GLN A 11 2.92 15.09 -3.24
N LEU A 12 4.10 14.98 -2.63
CA LEU A 12 4.81 16.14 -2.08
C LEU A 12 5.20 17.13 -3.18
N LYS A 13 5.68 16.64 -4.32
CA LYS A 13 5.99 17.49 -5.48
C LYS A 13 4.76 18.22 -6.01
N ALA A 14 3.58 17.58 -6.00
CA ALA A 14 2.32 18.23 -6.37
C ALA A 14 1.91 19.33 -5.36
N TRP A 15 2.32 19.21 -4.10
CA TRP A 15 2.06 20.20 -3.05
C TRP A 15 3.14 21.26 -2.90
N ASP A 16 4.30 21.07 -3.53
CA ASP A 16 5.39 22.05 -3.52
C ASP A 16 4.95 23.37 -4.17
N LEU A 17 5.27 24.46 -3.49
CA LEU A 17 4.91 25.82 -3.89
C LEU A 17 6.03 26.52 -4.67
N ALA A 18 7.15 25.84 -4.90
CA ALA A 18 8.27 26.43 -5.65
C ALA A 18 7.82 26.92 -7.03
N GLY A 19 7.99 28.22 -7.27
CA GLY A 19 7.55 28.86 -8.52
C GLY A 19 6.03 29.05 -8.68
N SER A 20 5.23 28.76 -7.65
CA SER A 20 3.77 28.92 -7.66
C SER A 20 3.34 30.23 -7.02
N GLN A 21 2.24 30.83 -7.54
CA GLN A 21 1.55 31.95 -6.92
C GLN A 21 0.47 31.51 -5.92
N GLN A 22 0.20 30.20 -5.83
CA GLN A 22 -0.78 29.63 -4.92
C GLN A 22 -0.20 29.51 -3.50
N ASN A 23 -1.06 29.63 -2.49
CA ASN A 23 -0.72 29.25 -1.13
C ASN A 23 -0.93 27.74 -0.90
N ALA A 24 -0.53 27.25 0.28
CA ALA A 24 -0.60 25.83 0.61
C ALA A 24 -2.05 25.31 0.63
N GLU A 25 -3.01 26.09 1.12
CA GLU A 25 -4.44 25.75 1.14
C GLU A 25 -4.98 25.50 -0.26
N GLN A 26 -4.65 26.39 -1.19
CA GLN A 26 -5.05 26.29 -2.60
C GLN A 26 -4.38 25.10 -3.30
N ARG A 27 -3.07 24.92 -3.08
CA ARG A 27 -2.29 23.86 -3.74
C ARG A 27 -2.72 22.47 -3.29
N ARG A 28 -3.16 22.35 -2.04
CA ARG A 28 -3.71 21.10 -1.49
C ARG A 28 -5.21 20.93 -1.72
N ALA A 29 -5.86 21.89 -2.38
CA ALA A 29 -7.30 21.92 -2.69
C ALA A 29 -8.20 21.85 -1.44
N LEU A 30 -7.73 22.32 -0.28
CA LEU A 30 -8.50 22.30 0.97
C LEU A 30 -9.76 23.18 0.90
N ASN A 31 -9.71 24.26 0.11
CA ASN A 31 -10.83 25.17 -0.11
C ASN A 31 -11.75 24.77 -1.28
N LYS A 32 -11.38 23.75 -2.07
CA LYS A 32 -12.12 23.33 -3.27
C LYS A 32 -12.83 21.98 -3.07
N ASP A 33 -12.13 21.00 -2.55
CA ASP A 33 -12.62 19.63 -2.31
C ASP A 33 -11.96 19.09 -1.05
N LEU A 34 -12.55 19.40 0.11
CA LEU A 34 -12.01 19.03 1.41
C LEU A 34 -11.94 17.50 1.57
N THR A 35 -12.94 16.76 1.09
CA THR A 35 -12.98 15.30 1.20
C THR A 35 -11.82 14.67 0.46
N MET A 36 -11.58 15.06 -0.79
CA MET A 36 -10.47 14.57 -1.57
C MET A 36 -9.11 15.04 -1.01
N ALA A 37 -9.05 16.27 -0.48
CA ALA A 37 -7.85 16.78 0.17
C ALA A 37 -7.48 15.95 1.41
N ILE A 38 -8.45 15.60 2.27
CA ILE A 38 -8.25 14.72 3.44
C ILE A 38 -7.73 13.36 2.96
N ARG A 39 -8.39 12.71 2.00
CA ARG A 39 -7.96 11.42 1.46
C ARG A 39 -6.51 11.44 0.94
N ARG A 40 -6.10 12.50 0.25
CA ARG A 40 -4.72 12.67 -0.22
C ARG A 40 -3.71 12.79 0.92
N HIS A 41 -4.08 13.46 2.02
CA HIS A 41 -3.22 13.54 3.21
C HIS A 41 -3.11 12.19 3.92
N GLU A 42 -4.21 11.47 4.07
CA GLU A 42 -4.22 10.11 4.63
C GLU A 42 -3.37 9.15 3.78
N ALA A 43 -3.49 9.21 2.46
CA ALA A 43 -2.67 8.42 1.55
C ALA A 43 -1.17 8.78 1.65
N ALA A 44 -0.83 10.08 1.74
CA ALA A 44 0.55 10.53 1.91
C ALA A 44 1.15 10.05 3.24
N LEU A 45 0.38 10.10 4.35
CA LEU A 45 0.80 9.56 5.65
C LEU A 45 0.97 8.05 5.63
N SER A 46 0.08 7.33 4.94
CA SER A 46 0.20 5.89 4.77
C SER A 46 1.43 5.52 3.95
N ASN A 47 1.68 6.24 2.84
CA ASN A 47 2.90 6.04 2.05
C ASN A 47 4.16 6.31 2.87
N LEU A 48 4.18 7.36 3.70
CA LEU A 48 5.30 7.65 4.60
C LEU A 48 5.54 6.50 5.61
N ARG A 49 4.46 5.95 6.19
CA ARG A 49 4.55 4.80 7.09
C ARG A 49 5.09 3.57 6.35
N ALA A 50 4.56 3.28 5.17
CA ALA A 50 4.99 2.16 4.34
C ALA A 50 6.47 2.27 3.93
N VAL A 51 6.99 3.48 3.71
CA VAL A 51 8.44 3.71 3.52
C VAL A 51 9.23 3.26 4.75
N GLY A 52 8.80 3.63 5.95
CA GLY A 52 9.45 3.19 7.19
C GLY A 52 9.43 1.66 7.35
N GLU A 53 8.27 1.03 7.12
CA GLU A 53 8.10 -0.42 7.17
C GLU A 53 9.02 -1.15 6.17
N LEU A 54 9.13 -0.64 4.93
CA LEU A 54 10.03 -1.21 3.91
C LEU A 54 11.51 -1.07 4.28
N LEU A 55 11.91 0.03 4.92
CA LEU A 55 13.28 0.18 5.45
C LEU A 55 13.56 -0.84 6.57
N ASP A 56 12.57 -1.08 7.45
CA ASP A 56 12.69 -2.08 8.51
C ASP A 56 12.76 -3.52 7.94
N GLU A 57 11.99 -3.80 6.89
CA GLU A 57 12.05 -5.08 6.18
C GLU A 57 13.39 -5.26 5.45
N ALA A 58 13.88 -4.20 4.77
CA ALA A 58 15.17 -4.22 4.08
C ALA A 58 16.33 -4.46 5.05
N GLU A 59 16.27 -3.92 6.27
CA GLU A 59 17.26 -4.17 7.32
C GLU A 59 17.22 -5.60 7.81
N LYS A 60 16.03 -6.12 8.16
CA LYS A 60 15.86 -7.49 8.68
C LYS A 60 16.31 -8.56 7.68
N LEU A 61 16.15 -8.28 6.39
CA LEU A 61 16.51 -9.20 5.30
C LEU A 61 17.90 -8.88 4.70
N GLU A 62 18.63 -7.93 5.28
CA GLU A 62 19.98 -7.51 4.82
C GLU A 62 20.01 -7.10 3.32
N LEU A 63 18.89 -6.51 2.82
CA LEU A 63 18.76 -6.13 1.41
C LEU A 63 19.40 -4.77 1.07
N MET A 64 19.73 -3.98 2.11
CA MET A 64 20.39 -2.69 1.99
C MET A 64 21.42 -2.53 3.11
N PRO A 65 22.54 -1.81 2.88
CA PRO A 65 23.51 -1.49 3.93
C PRO A 65 22.88 -0.69 5.07
N SER A 66 23.25 -1.01 6.32
CA SER A 66 22.64 -0.40 7.52
C SER A 66 22.85 1.11 7.59
N ASP A 67 24.01 1.62 7.16
CA ASP A 67 24.31 3.05 7.10
C ASP A 67 23.40 3.79 6.09
N VAL A 68 23.05 3.14 4.98
CA VAL A 68 22.12 3.67 3.98
C VAL A 68 20.69 3.70 4.55
N ILE A 69 20.28 2.66 5.28
CA ILE A 69 18.97 2.61 5.94
C ILE A 69 18.86 3.71 6.99
N GLU A 70 19.87 3.88 7.84
CA GLU A 70 19.91 4.93 8.86
C GLU A 70 19.88 6.33 8.24
N LEU A 71 20.58 6.54 7.13
CA LEU A 71 20.48 7.79 6.38
C LEU A 71 19.04 8.11 6.00
N TYR A 72 18.31 7.17 5.39
CA TYR A 72 16.93 7.40 4.97
C TYR A 72 15.96 7.55 6.14
N ARG A 73 16.15 6.78 7.23
CA ARG A 73 15.38 6.96 8.47
C ARG A 73 15.50 8.38 9.02
N GLY A 74 16.69 8.97 8.92
CA GLY A 74 16.94 10.36 9.30
C GLY A 74 16.07 11.39 8.56
N TYR A 75 15.59 11.05 7.35
CA TYR A 75 14.71 11.93 6.55
C TYR A 75 13.20 11.74 6.84
N LEU A 76 12.76 10.64 7.46
CA LEU A 76 11.34 10.40 7.75
C LEU A 76 10.66 11.56 8.47
N PRO A 77 11.27 12.20 9.52
CA PRO A 77 10.67 13.35 10.16
C PRO A 77 10.54 14.58 9.24
N ALA A 78 11.47 14.78 8.31
CA ALA A 78 11.42 15.88 7.36
C ALA A 78 10.26 15.70 6.36
N TRP A 79 10.10 14.50 5.79
CA TRP A 79 8.97 14.17 4.92
C TRP A 79 7.64 14.22 5.67
N GLY A 80 7.60 13.79 6.94
CA GLY A 80 6.42 13.92 7.80
C GLY A 80 6.00 15.37 8.01
N ARG A 81 6.97 16.26 8.24
CA ARG A 81 6.70 17.70 8.33
C ARG A 81 6.15 18.27 7.01
N MET A 82 6.67 17.84 5.86
CA MET A 82 6.14 18.27 4.56
C MET A 82 4.68 17.84 4.36
N VAL A 83 4.27 16.68 4.90
CA VAL A 83 2.87 16.24 4.85
C VAL A 83 2.00 17.04 5.82
N LEU A 84 2.42 17.19 7.08
CA LEU A 84 1.55 17.58 8.20
C LEU A 84 1.66 19.03 8.63
N SER A 85 2.82 19.67 8.48
CA SER A 85 3.05 20.98 9.09
C SER A 85 3.45 22.06 8.10
N TYR A 86 3.01 23.27 8.43
CA TYR A 86 3.37 24.50 7.75
C TYR A 86 3.84 25.49 8.79
N PRO A 87 5.06 26.03 8.66
CA PRO A 87 5.61 26.95 9.65
C PRO A 87 4.70 28.15 9.95
N ASP A 88 4.05 28.67 8.92
CA ASP A 88 3.21 29.88 9.00
C ASP A 88 1.74 29.62 8.68
N GLY A 89 1.32 28.35 8.69
CA GLY A 89 -0.05 27.93 8.40
C GLY A 89 -0.32 27.63 6.93
N TRP A 90 -1.53 27.14 6.67
CA TRP A 90 -1.93 26.62 5.35
C TRP A 90 -2.05 27.67 4.24
N ARG A 91 -2.16 28.93 4.58
CA ARG A 91 -2.32 30.02 3.60
C ARG A 91 -1.01 30.61 3.16
N ASN A 92 0.05 30.43 3.91
CA ASN A 92 1.35 31.00 3.61
C ASN A 92 2.09 30.19 2.55
N ILE A 93 2.97 30.85 1.80
CA ILE A 93 3.85 30.22 0.85
C ILE A 93 4.91 29.43 1.62
N TYR A 94 5.06 28.16 1.27
CA TYR A 94 6.07 27.30 1.85
C TYR A 94 6.71 26.43 0.76
N TYR A 95 8.01 26.46 0.72
CA TYR A 95 8.80 25.65 -0.20
C TYR A 95 9.38 24.44 0.53
N PHE A 96 9.29 23.29 -0.11
CA PHE A 96 9.86 22.06 0.45
C PHE A 96 11.38 22.07 0.27
N ASP A 97 12.07 21.46 1.24
CA ASP A 97 13.52 21.32 1.20
C ASP A 97 13.95 20.42 0.04
N SER A 98 14.74 20.99 -0.90
CA SER A 98 15.14 20.29 -2.12
C SER A 98 16.01 19.05 -1.86
N PRO A 99 17.01 19.07 -0.95
CA PRO A 99 17.75 17.86 -0.60
C PRO A 99 16.87 16.73 -0.09
N SER A 100 15.95 17.01 0.83
CA SER A 100 15.03 15.99 1.33
C SER A 100 14.12 15.41 0.24
N MET A 101 13.67 16.24 -0.70
CA MET A 101 12.90 15.79 -1.86
C MET A 101 13.73 14.91 -2.81
N GLN A 102 15.01 15.25 -3.04
CA GLN A 102 15.90 14.43 -3.85
C GLN A 102 16.18 13.07 -3.19
N MET A 103 16.41 13.05 -1.88
CA MET A 103 16.60 11.80 -1.13
C MET A 103 15.37 10.90 -1.22
N LEU A 104 14.16 11.45 -1.14
CA LEU A 104 12.93 10.66 -1.30
C LEU A 104 12.81 10.07 -2.72
N SER A 105 13.16 10.85 -3.75
CA SER A 105 13.18 10.37 -5.14
C SER A 105 14.18 9.23 -5.32
N THR A 106 15.41 9.37 -4.77
CA THR A 106 16.45 8.34 -4.83
C THR A 106 16.02 7.07 -4.11
N LEU A 107 15.41 7.20 -2.92
CA LEU A 107 14.88 6.07 -2.17
C LEU A 107 13.78 5.34 -2.97
N GLY A 108 12.93 6.06 -3.70
CA GLY A 108 11.93 5.45 -4.58
C GLY A 108 12.55 4.47 -5.58
N HIS A 109 13.68 4.82 -6.19
CA HIS A 109 14.40 3.91 -7.09
C HIS A 109 15.02 2.71 -6.36
N GLN A 110 15.52 2.91 -5.14
CA GLN A 110 16.14 1.83 -4.36
C GLN A 110 15.11 0.84 -3.80
N LEU A 111 13.91 1.32 -3.44
CA LEU A 111 12.84 0.46 -2.95
C LEU A 111 12.06 -0.27 -4.06
N ASP A 112 12.19 0.15 -5.31
CA ASP A 112 11.41 -0.43 -6.41
C ASP A 112 11.61 -1.95 -6.57
N PRO A 113 12.83 -2.51 -6.46
CA PRO A 113 13.06 -3.96 -6.50
C PRO A 113 12.47 -4.72 -5.30
N LEU A 114 12.23 -4.05 -4.17
CA LEU A 114 11.71 -4.66 -2.94
C LEU A 114 10.19 -4.74 -2.92
N VAL A 115 9.52 -3.96 -3.76
CA VAL A 115 8.05 -3.94 -3.84
C VAL A 115 7.58 -4.89 -4.92
N ARG A 116 6.74 -5.85 -4.51
CA ARG A 116 6.10 -6.78 -5.44
C ARG A 116 5.25 -6.03 -6.46
N LYS A 117 5.44 -6.32 -7.74
CA LYS A 117 4.60 -5.77 -8.81
C LYS A 117 3.37 -6.64 -9.01
N LEU A 118 2.22 -6.00 -9.10
CA LEU A 118 0.95 -6.65 -9.40
C LEU A 118 0.61 -6.54 -10.89
N PRO A 119 -0.15 -7.50 -11.45
CA PRO A 119 -0.73 -7.38 -12.79
C PRO A 119 -1.57 -6.10 -12.92
N THR A 120 -1.68 -5.59 -14.13
CA THR A 120 -2.41 -4.31 -14.41
C THR A 120 -3.90 -4.40 -14.07
N ASP A 121 -4.47 -5.60 -14.15
CA ASP A 121 -5.86 -5.93 -13.86
C ASP A 121 -6.10 -6.41 -12.41
N ALA A 122 -5.06 -6.40 -11.57
CA ALA A 122 -5.16 -6.88 -10.19
C ALA A 122 -6.28 -6.21 -9.39
N ALA A 123 -6.47 -4.89 -9.56
CA ALA A 123 -7.52 -4.15 -8.86
C ALA A 123 -8.92 -4.64 -9.25
N ASP A 124 -9.15 -4.91 -10.53
CA ASP A 124 -10.45 -5.38 -11.03
C ASP A 124 -10.69 -6.85 -10.62
N ALA A 125 -9.65 -7.67 -10.64
CA ALA A 125 -9.71 -9.05 -10.17
C ALA A 125 -10.05 -9.12 -8.67
N PHE A 126 -9.42 -8.27 -7.84
CA PHE A 126 -9.73 -8.19 -6.42
C PHE A 126 -11.13 -7.66 -6.15
N GLU A 127 -11.59 -6.64 -6.86
CA GLU A 127 -12.95 -6.11 -6.68
C GLU A 127 -14.00 -7.19 -6.94
N LYS A 128 -13.84 -7.96 -8.02
CA LYS A 128 -14.71 -9.10 -8.34
C LYS A 128 -14.66 -10.17 -7.24
N ALA A 129 -13.47 -10.52 -6.77
CA ALA A 129 -13.32 -11.49 -5.68
C ALA A 129 -13.97 -11.02 -4.36
N LEU A 130 -13.95 -9.70 -4.07
CA LEU A 130 -14.63 -9.13 -2.89
C LEU A 130 -16.13 -9.33 -2.93
N ASP A 131 -16.77 -9.22 -4.09
CA ASP A 131 -18.22 -9.44 -4.21
C ASP A 131 -18.58 -10.92 -4.01
N GLU A 132 -17.71 -11.85 -4.43
CA GLU A 132 -17.87 -13.28 -4.13
C GLU A 132 -17.71 -13.56 -2.63
N VAL A 133 -16.73 -12.94 -1.94
CA VAL A 133 -16.56 -13.06 -0.48
C VAL A 133 -17.78 -12.50 0.27
N LEU A 134 -18.31 -11.35 -0.15
CA LEU A 134 -19.52 -10.77 0.45
C LEU A 134 -20.73 -11.70 0.32
N THR A 135 -20.89 -12.36 -0.82
CA THR A 135 -21.95 -13.34 -1.05
C THR A 135 -21.78 -14.53 -0.11
N ALA A 136 -20.58 -15.09 -0.03
CA ALA A 136 -20.26 -16.20 0.87
C ALA A 136 -20.55 -15.86 2.34
N LEU A 137 -20.17 -14.66 2.80
CA LEU A 137 -20.46 -14.20 4.17
C LEU A 137 -21.95 -14.07 4.48
N LYS A 138 -22.78 -13.78 3.48
CA LYS A 138 -24.25 -13.71 3.65
C LYS A 138 -24.87 -15.09 3.72
N ASP A 139 -24.42 -15.99 2.84
CA ASP A 139 -25.03 -17.28 2.62
C ASP A 139 -24.63 -18.31 3.71
N ASP A 140 -23.42 -18.21 4.23
CA ASP A 140 -22.91 -19.10 5.27
C ASP A 140 -23.41 -18.68 6.66
N SER A 141 -24.33 -19.44 7.23
CA SER A 141 -24.85 -19.21 8.60
C SER A 141 -23.98 -19.82 9.70
N SER A 142 -23.02 -20.68 9.36
CA SER A 142 -22.17 -21.40 10.32
C SER A 142 -21.04 -20.51 10.90
N ILE A 143 -20.64 -19.47 10.17
CA ILE A 143 -19.59 -18.56 10.62
C ILE A 143 -20.11 -17.62 11.71
N GLU A 144 -19.35 -17.52 12.79
CA GLU A 144 -19.66 -16.66 13.93
C GLU A 144 -19.79 -15.18 13.51
N LEU A 145 -20.77 -14.47 14.10
CA LEU A 145 -21.07 -13.07 13.78
C LEU A 145 -19.85 -12.14 13.94
N ASN A 146 -18.98 -12.39 14.92
CA ASN A 146 -17.79 -11.57 15.14
C ASN A 146 -16.76 -11.73 14.00
N VAL A 147 -16.59 -12.95 13.49
CA VAL A 147 -15.75 -13.22 12.32
C VAL A 147 -16.33 -12.53 11.08
N LYS A 148 -17.64 -12.61 10.86
CA LYS A 148 -18.32 -11.90 9.77
C LYS A 148 -18.11 -10.38 9.83
N LYS A 149 -18.26 -9.78 11.02
CA LYS A 149 -18.02 -8.33 11.23
C LYS A 149 -16.57 -7.93 10.93
N TYR A 150 -15.63 -8.74 11.38
CA TYR A 150 -14.19 -8.49 11.12
C TYR A 150 -13.89 -8.56 9.62
N MET A 151 -14.36 -9.61 8.94
CA MET A 151 -14.17 -9.76 7.49
C MET A 151 -14.83 -8.63 6.70
N LEU A 152 -16.04 -8.20 7.11
CA LEU A 152 -16.69 -7.05 6.49
C LEU A 152 -15.84 -5.77 6.61
N GLY A 153 -15.20 -5.55 7.76
CA GLY A 153 -14.26 -4.44 7.95
C GLY A 153 -13.08 -4.50 6.98
N LEU A 154 -12.50 -5.69 6.77
CA LEU A 154 -11.41 -5.89 5.80
C LEU A 154 -11.85 -5.69 4.35
N ILE A 155 -13.06 -6.12 4.00
CA ILE A 155 -13.63 -5.91 2.66
C ILE A 155 -13.82 -4.41 2.40
N ILE A 156 -14.38 -3.66 3.36
CA ILE A 156 -14.54 -2.21 3.26
C ILE A 156 -13.16 -1.53 3.08
N HIS A 157 -12.18 -1.93 3.89
CA HIS A 157 -10.81 -1.42 3.78
C HIS A 157 -10.21 -1.71 2.40
N MET A 158 -10.35 -2.94 1.91
CA MET A 158 -9.80 -3.31 0.60
C MET A 158 -10.49 -2.57 -0.55
N LYS A 159 -11.80 -2.34 -0.49
CA LYS A 159 -12.52 -1.51 -1.49
C LYS A 159 -11.97 -0.07 -1.51
N LEU A 160 -11.68 0.50 -0.35
CA LEU A 160 -11.05 1.81 -0.24
C LEU A 160 -9.64 1.81 -0.88
N VAL A 161 -8.82 0.80 -0.57
CA VAL A 161 -7.47 0.66 -1.14
C VAL A 161 -7.52 0.53 -2.67
N ILE A 162 -8.46 -0.27 -3.22
CA ILE A 162 -8.66 -0.42 -4.67
C ILE A 162 -9.02 0.93 -5.31
N GLU A 163 -9.94 1.69 -4.71
CA GLU A 163 -10.32 3.01 -5.22
C GLU A 163 -9.12 3.97 -5.21
N GLU A 164 -8.37 4.03 -4.12
CA GLU A 164 -7.18 4.88 -3.98
C GLU A 164 -6.04 4.43 -4.91
N TYR A 165 -5.92 3.13 -5.17
CA TYR A 165 -4.99 2.57 -6.15
C TYR A 165 -5.30 3.06 -7.58
N ARG A 166 -6.58 3.03 -7.99
CA ARG A 166 -7.04 3.58 -9.27
C ARG A 166 -6.80 5.08 -9.40
N LEU A 167 -6.82 5.80 -8.29
CA LEU A 167 -6.52 7.24 -8.20
C LEU A 167 -5.00 7.54 -8.09
N ASN A 168 -4.13 6.54 -8.15
CA ASN A 168 -2.68 6.63 -7.95
C ASN A 168 -2.28 7.25 -6.58
N MET A 169 -3.08 7.07 -5.56
CA MET A 169 -2.79 7.45 -4.17
C MET A 169 -2.12 6.32 -3.39
N ARG A 170 -2.40 5.06 -3.78
CA ARG A 170 -1.83 3.82 -3.25
C ARG A 170 -1.12 3.05 -4.35
N GLY A 171 -0.20 2.18 -3.97
CA GLY A 171 0.57 1.35 -4.90
C GLY A 171 0.35 -0.14 -4.72
N ASP A 172 1.16 -0.90 -5.46
CA ASP A 172 1.16 -2.37 -5.40
C ASP A 172 1.38 -2.89 -3.97
N TYR A 173 2.21 -2.21 -3.18
CA TYR A 173 2.49 -2.57 -1.78
C TYR A 173 1.23 -2.56 -0.92
N ASP A 174 0.45 -1.47 -0.95
CA ASP A 174 -0.78 -1.35 -0.15
C ASP A 174 -1.84 -2.36 -0.60
N LEU A 175 -2.03 -2.50 -1.92
CA LEU A 175 -3.01 -3.42 -2.49
C LEU A 175 -2.66 -4.88 -2.15
N PHE A 176 -1.39 -5.25 -2.27
CA PHE A 176 -0.90 -6.57 -1.89
C PHE A 176 -1.11 -6.84 -0.39
N ARG A 177 -0.77 -5.89 0.47
CA ARG A 177 -0.94 -6.00 1.93
C ARG A 177 -2.41 -6.17 2.33
N ALA A 178 -3.31 -5.36 1.76
CA ALA A 178 -4.75 -5.47 2.02
C ALA A 178 -5.30 -6.84 1.58
N ALA A 179 -4.88 -7.32 0.40
CA ALA A 179 -5.28 -8.63 -0.10
C ALA A 179 -4.74 -9.78 0.76
N THR A 180 -3.52 -9.67 1.29
CA THR A 180 -2.94 -10.67 2.20
C THR A 180 -3.72 -10.75 3.52
N LEU A 181 -4.12 -9.62 4.10
CA LEU A 181 -4.95 -9.60 5.31
C LEU A 181 -6.31 -10.25 5.07
N LEU A 182 -6.95 -9.94 3.95
CA LEU A 182 -8.23 -10.56 3.59
C LEU A 182 -8.08 -12.06 3.36
N LYS A 183 -7.01 -12.49 2.65
CA LYS A 183 -6.71 -13.92 2.47
C LYS A 183 -6.59 -14.66 3.78
N THR A 184 -5.86 -14.14 4.75
CA THR A 184 -5.73 -14.76 6.08
C THR A 184 -7.09 -14.94 6.75
N SER A 185 -8.01 -13.98 6.58
CA SER A 185 -9.37 -14.08 7.11
C SER A 185 -10.23 -15.08 6.35
N ILE A 186 -10.05 -15.23 5.05
CA ILE A 186 -10.68 -16.28 4.25
C ILE A 186 -10.19 -17.67 4.69
N ASP A 187 -8.88 -17.82 4.95
CA ASP A 187 -8.31 -19.07 5.49
C ASP A 187 -8.96 -19.40 6.85
N THR A 188 -9.13 -18.41 7.73
CA THR A 188 -9.81 -18.58 9.02
C THR A 188 -11.27 -18.96 8.86
N ALA A 189 -12.00 -18.35 7.93
CA ALA A 189 -13.38 -18.67 7.64
C ALA A 189 -13.53 -20.10 7.09
N TYR A 190 -12.63 -20.52 6.21
CA TYR A 190 -12.58 -21.90 5.70
C TYR A 190 -12.41 -22.94 6.82
N GLU A 191 -11.58 -22.67 7.84
CA GLU A 191 -11.40 -23.58 8.96
C GLU A 191 -12.59 -23.59 9.94
N ALA A 192 -13.34 -22.49 10.01
CA ALA A 192 -14.46 -22.32 10.94
C ALA A 192 -15.83 -22.73 10.37
N THR A 193 -15.94 -22.86 9.05
CA THR A 193 -17.20 -23.19 8.36
C THR A 193 -17.56 -24.67 8.48
N ASP A 194 -18.87 -24.99 8.33
CA ASP A 194 -19.36 -26.36 8.24
C ASP A 194 -19.04 -27.02 6.88
N GLU A 195 -19.28 -28.34 6.79
CA GLU A 195 -18.97 -29.11 5.57
C GLU A 195 -19.80 -28.67 4.36
N ASP A 196 -21.03 -28.17 4.58
CA ASP A 196 -21.92 -27.75 3.48
C ASP A 196 -21.38 -26.49 2.76
N HIS A 197 -20.65 -25.63 3.48
CA HIS A 197 -20.10 -24.37 2.94
C HIS A 197 -18.60 -24.45 2.60
N LYS A 198 -17.89 -25.51 3.01
CA LYS A 198 -16.43 -25.67 2.77
C LYS A 198 -16.02 -25.52 1.31
N GLY A 199 -16.80 -26.05 0.38
CA GLY A 199 -16.51 -25.95 -1.06
C GLY A 199 -16.48 -24.52 -1.57
N MET A 200 -17.37 -23.67 -1.06
CA MET A 200 -17.43 -22.24 -1.38
C MET A 200 -16.19 -21.51 -0.86
N TRP A 201 -15.83 -21.70 0.41
CA TRP A 201 -14.63 -21.07 1.00
C TRP A 201 -13.32 -21.59 0.41
N ALA A 202 -13.24 -22.89 0.04
CA ALA A 202 -12.08 -23.44 -0.67
C ALA A 202 -11.86 -22.74 -2.01
N ARG A 203 -12.91 -22.50 -2.78
CA ARG A 203 -12.85 -21.74 -4.03
C ARG A 203 -12.38 -20.30 -3.80
N LEU A 204 -12.92 -19.60 -2.79
CA LEU A 204 -12.51 -18.25 -2.44
C LEU A 204 -11.04 -18.19 -2.02
N LYS A 205 -10.57 -19.18 -1.24
CA LYS A 205 -9.17 -19.33 -0.87
C LYS A 205 -8.28 -19.45 -2.11
N GLU A 206 -8.71 -20.17 -3.15
CA GLU A 206 -7.99 -20.28 -4.42
C GLU A 206 -7.92 -18.96 -5.18
N LEU A 207 -8.97 -18.14 -5.20
CA LEU A 207 -8.97 -16.82 -5.86
C LEU A 207 -7.92 -15.86 -5.26
N PHE A 208 -7.59 -16.02 -3.98
CA PHE A 208 -6.55 -15.26 -3.29
C PHE A 208 -5.22 -16.02 -3.22
N THR A 209 -5.07 -17.20 -3.86
CA THR A 209 -3.77 -17.85 -4.00
C THR A 209 -2.99 -17.20 -5.14
N TRP A 210 -1.82 -16.73 -4.80
CA TRP A 210 -0.93 -15.96 -5.67
C TRP A 210 -0.24 -16.79 -6.77
N LYS A 211 -0.80 -17.93 -7.20
CA LYS A 211 -0.16 -18.80 -8.22
C LYS A 211 0.13 -18.06 -9.51
N ASP A 212 -0.80 -17.26 -10.02
CA ASP A 212 -0.60 -16.49 -11.24
C ASP A 212 0.28 -15.25 -11.00
N VAL A 213 0.19 -14.66 -9.82
CA VAL A 213 1.03 -13.53 -9.40
C VAL A 213 2.47 -13.99 -9.10
N THR A 214 2.65 -15.19 -8.49
CA THR A 214 3.98 -15.78 -8.22
C THR A 214 4.70 -16.14 -9.51
N LYS A 215 3.99 -16.63 -10.52
CA LYS A 215 4.59 -17.00 -11.81
C LYS A 215 5.15 -15.78 -12.53
N ALA A 216 4.40 -14.68 -12.59
CA ALA A 216 4.86 -13.42 -13.17
C ALA A 216 6.05 -12.81 -12.39
N ALA A 217 6.07 -12.92 -11.06
CA ALA A 217 7.16 -12.39 -10.22
C ALA A 217 8.44 -13.25 -10.32
N LEU A 218 8.33 -14.55 -10.46
CA LEU A 218 9.47 -15.47 -10.70
C LEU A 218 10.09 -15.30 -12.09
N GLU A 219 9.28 -14.94 -13.09
CA GLU A 219 9.77 -14.66 -14.44
C GLU A 219 10.50 -13.30 -14.53
N LEU A 220 10.23 -12.38 -13.61
CA LEU A 220 10.82 -11.01 -13.60
C LEU A 220 12.05 -10.85 -12.71
N SER A 221 12.41 -11.81 -11.87
CA SER A 221 13.59 -11.69 -11.00
C SER A 221 14.35 -13.01 -10.81
N PRO A 222 15.20 -13.39 -11.78
CA PRO A 222 16.07 -14.55 -11.62
C PRO A 222 17.02 -14.44 -10.42
N THR A 223 17.29 -13.23 -9.95
CA THR A 223 18.17 -12.97 -8.81
C THR A 223 17.56 -13.40 -7.45
N ILE A 224 16.25 -13.24 -7.26
CA ILE A 224 15.56 -13.68 -6.02
C ILE A 224 15.41 -15.20 -6.00
N ALA A 225 15.18 -15.84 -7.15
CA ALA A 225 15.11 -17.29 -7.24
C ALA A 225 16.48 -17.96 -6.90
N ALA A 226 17.60 -17.33 -7.26
CA ALA A 226 18.93 -17.80 -6.93
C ALA A 226 19.21 -17.71 -5.42
N MET A 227 18.79 -16.63 -4.74
CA MET A 227 18.98 -16.46 -3.29
C MET A 227 18.19 -17.49 -2.46
N ILE A 228 17.01 -17.92 -2.92
CA ILE A 228 16.20 -18.92 -2.21
C ILE A 228 16.79 -20.32 -2.36
N THR A 229 17.46 -20.62 -3.47
CA THR A 229 18.10 -21.93 -3.71
C THR A 229 19.45 -22.07 -3.02
N GLU A 230 20.16 -20.97 -2.75
CA GLU A 230 21.46 -21.01 -2.04
C GLU A 230 21.29 -21.07 -0.51
N SER A 231 20.16 -20.68 0.07
CA SER A 231 19.91 -20.73 1.52
C SER A 231 19.33 -22.06 2.01
N GLY A 232 19.13 -23.05 1.14
CA GLY A 232 18.54 -24.37 1.43
C GLY A 232 19.52 -25.56 1.30
N GLY A 233 20.83 -25.31 1.33
CA GLY A 233 21.88 -26.34 1.28
C GLY A 233 22.61 -26.49 2.59
#